data_2191562e67768825fbe321d92b38225c
#
_entry.id   2191562e67768825fbe321d92b38225c
#
_cell.length_a   1.000
_cell.length_b   1.000
_cell.length_c   1.000
_cell.angle_alpha   90.00
_cell.angle_beta   90.00
_cell.angle_gamma   90.00
#
_symmetry.space_group_name_H-M   'P 1'
#
loop_
_entity.id
_entity.type
_entity.pdbx_description
1 polymer ?
#
loop_
_entity_poly.entity_id
_entity_poly.type
_entity_poly.pdbx_seq_one_letter_code
_entity_poly.pdbx_strand_id
1 'polypeptide(L)'
;MQLTRDLSIRKKLALTTLLASGIALLLAGLGFVGYEIMTRRAVMLRDALITAEMVGKYSSAELSFDDAGAARQNLKALAVNQNLAAACLYDRKGEPFAQFESPQLTHPFQPPPHQRQSHHFGPSELEVFQPIIHEGELLGTVFLRLNLKEMHDRLWRYSLIATLVLFIAGGLSLFLAAKLQRVITEPITSGLGD
;
A
#
# COMPACT_ATOMS: atom_id res chain seq x y z
N MET A 1 -23.18 -30.25 16.19
CA MET A 1 -21.83 -30.84 16.25
C MET A 1 -21.91 -32.34 15.97
N GLN A 2 -22.52 -32.76 14.81
CA GLN A 2 -22.76 -34.18 14.46
C GLN A 2 -22.33 -34.55 13.04
N LEU A 3 -21.60 -33.72 12.30
CA LEU A 3 -21.20 -33.95 10.92
C LEU A 3 -20.03 -34.94 10.70
N THR A 4 -19.44 -35.48 11.75
CA THR A 4 -18.21 -36.28 11.66
C THR A 4 -18.38 -37.73 12.04
N ARG A 5 -19.62 -38.21 12.33
CA ARG A 5 -19.82 -39.56 12.92
C ARG A 5 -19.74 -40.70 11.91
N ASP A 6 -20.02 -40.47 10.62
CA ASP A 6 -20.10 -41.52 9.58
C ASP A 6 -18.98 -41.50 8.54
N LEU A 7 -17.93 -40.66 8.76
CA LEU A 7 -16.79 -40.62 7.84
C LEU A 7 -15.75 -41.68 8.23
N SER A 8 -15.28 -42.45 7.25
CA SER A 8 -14.17 -43.38 7.48
C SER A 8 -12.94 -42.64 8.02
N ILE A 9 -12.14 -43.31 8.87
CA ILE A 9 -10.96 -42.74 9.56
C ILE A 9 -10.05 -42.01 8.57
N ARG A 10 -9.90 -42.52 7.35
CA ARG A 10 -9.12 -41.92 6.26
C ARG A 10 -9.67 -40.55 5.81
N LYS A 11 -10.98 -40.40 5.70
CA LYS A 11 -11.62 -39.13 5.34
C LYS A 11 -11.48 -38.10 6.46
N LYS A 12 -11.55 -38.54 7.72
CA LYS A 12 -11.30 -37.66 8.88
C LYS A 12 -9.87 -37.13 8.87
N LEU A 13 -8.90 -38.01 8.63
CA LEU A 13 -7.48 -37.60 8.58
C LEU A 13 -7.20 -36.62 7.42
N ALA A 14 -7.73 -36.92 6.22
CA ALA A 14 -7.59 -36.01 5.08
C ALA A 14 -8.24 -34.63 5.33
N LEU A 15 -9.43 -34.63 5.95
CA LEU A 15 -10.14 -33.38 6.28
C LEU A 15 -9.40 -32.55 7.31
N THR A 16 -8.85 -33.18 8.37
CA THR A 16 -8.07 -32.45 9.39
C THR A 16 -6.79 -31.87 8.83
N THR A 17 -6.06 -32.62 7.99
CA THR A 17 -4.85 -32.12 7.34
C THR A 17 -5.15 -30.97 6.39
N LEU A 18 -6.24 -31.08 5.60
CA LEU A 18 -6.68 -30.04 4.69
C LEU A 18 -7.09 -28.76 5.42
N LEU A 19 -7.87 -28.91 6.51
CA LEU A 19 -8.27 -27.78 7.35
C LEU A 19 -7.04 -27.10 8.00
N ALA A 20 -6.13 -27.89 8.58
CA ALA A 20 -4.93 -27.37 9.21
C ALA A 20 -4.04 -26.61 8.19
N SER A 21 -3.83 -27.19 7.00
CA SER A 21 -3.07 -26.54 5.93
C SER A 21 -3.77 -25.29 5.40
N GLY A 22 -5.10 -25.33 5.25
CA GLY A 22 -5.90 -24.19 4.81
C GLY A 22 -5.84 -23.03 5.80
N ILE A 23 -5.98 -23.31 7.10
CA ILE A 23 -5.86 -22.29 8.16
C ILE A 23 -4.44 -21.71 8.18
N ALA A 24 -3.41 -22.55 8.08
CA ALA A 24 -2.01 -22.07 8.05
C ALA A 24 -1.74 -21.15 6.86
N LEU A 25 -2.23 -21.49 5.67
CA LEU A 25 -2.10 -20.67 4.47
C LEU A 25 -2.87 -19.35 4.59
N LEU A 26 -4.07 -19.37 5.18
CA LEU A 26 -4.85 -18.15 5.42
C LEU A 26 -4.12 -17.21 6.40
N LEU A 27 -3.60 -17.74 7.50
CA LEU A 27 -2.85 -16.95 8.48
C LEU A 27 -1.57 -16.37 7.87
N ALA A 28 -0.83 -17.16 7.09
CA ALA A 28 0.35 -16.69 6.38
C ALA A 28 0.01 -15.60 5.37
N GLY A 29 -1.06 -15.76 4.61
CA GLY A 29 -1.55 -14.77 3.65
C GLY A 29 -1.98 -13.45 4.31
N LEU A 30 -2.74 -13.51 5.40
CA LEU A 30 -3.14 -12.34 6.18
C LEU A 30 -1.93 -11.62 6.79
N GLY A 31 -0.97 -12.38 7.33
CA GLY A 31 0.28 -11.84 7.86
C GLY A 31 1.10 -11.13 6.78
N PHE A 32 1.22 -11.73 5.61
CA PHE A 32 1.93 -11.14 4.48
C PHE A 32 1.27 -9.83 4.00
N VAL A 33 -0.06 -9.81 3.84
CA VAL A 33 -0.80 -8.60 3.44
C VAL A 33 -0.65 -7.50 4.49
N GLY A 34 -0.76 -7.84 5.78
CA GLY A 34 -0.56 -6.87 6.87
C GLY A 34 0.85 -6.27 6.87
N TYR A 35 1.88 -7.11 6.72
CA TYR A 35 3.28 -6.68 6.61
C TYR A 35 3.49 -5.77 5.40
N GLU A 36 2.96 -6.13 4.25
CA GLU A 36 3.08 -5.36 3.01
C GLU A 36 2.46 -3.96 3.15
N ILE A 37 1.26 -3.85 3.76
CA ILE A 37 0.60 -2.56 3.99
C ILE A 37 1.43 -1.67 4.92
N MET A 38 1.96 -2.22 6.01
CA MET A 38 2.78 -1.45 6.97
C MET A 38 4.07 -0.96 6.33
N THR A 39 4.77 -1.84 5.61
CA THR A 39 6.06 -1.52 4.97
C THR A 39 5.88 -0.45 3.89
N ARG A 40 4.85 -0.55 3.07
CA ARG A 40 4.58 0.43 2.01
C ARG A 40 4.26 1.81 2.56
N ARG A 41 3.48 1.92 3.64
CA ARG A 41 3.21 3.22 4.28
C ARG A 41 4.50 3.88 4.77
N ALA A 42 5.39 3.12 5.39
CA ALA A 42 6.66 3.64 5.87
C ALA A 42 7.57 4.12 4.72
N VAL A 43 7.66 3.36 3.63
CA VAL A 43 8.43 3.74 2.44
C VAL A 43 7.85 5.01 1.81
N MET A 44 6.52 5.08 1.61
CA MET A 44 5.88 6.27 1.03
C MET A 44 6.10 7.53 1.85
N LEU A 45 5.97 7.43 3.17
CA LEU A 45 6.24 8.57 4.05
C LEU A 45 7.68 9.03 3.92
N ARG A 46 8.63 8.09 3.90
CA ARG A 46 10.04 8.40 3.73
C ARG A 46 10.33 9.09 2.40
N ASP A 47 9.78 8.58 1.31
CA ASP A 47 9.95 9.14 -0.03
C ASP A 47 9.31 10.54 -0.12
N ALA A 48 8.14 10.73 0.49
CA ALA A 48 7.47 12.02 0.57
C ALA A 48 8.30 13.05 1.36
N LEU A 49 8.89 12.64 2.50
CA LEU A 49 9.76 13.50 3.30
C LEU A 49 11.05 13.88 2.56
N ILE A 50 11.69 12.93 1.88
CA ILE A 50 12.87 13.19 1.04
C ILE A 50 12.52 14.17 -0.07
N THR A 51 11.38 13.96 -0.73
CA THR A 51 10.92 14.88 -1.79
C THR A 51 10.66 16.28 -1.22
N ALA A 52 9.98 16.39 -0.08
CA ALA A 52 9.71 17.65 0.58
C ALA A 52 11.01 18.37 0.99
N GLU A 53 12.00 17.64 1.51
CA GLU A 53 13.31 18.19 1.86
C GLU A 53 14.06 18.71 0.62
N MET A 54 14.05 17.95 -0.48
CA MET A 54 14.66 18.40 -1.73
C MET A 54 13.99 19.67 -2.26
N VAL A 55 12.66 19.70 -2.29
CA VAL A 55 11.89 20.89 -2.70
C VAL A 55 12.24 22.08 -1.81
N GLY A 56 12.29 21.88 -0.49
CA GLY A 56 12.66 22.91 0.46
C GLY A 56 14.05 23.47 0.20
N LYS A 57 15.05 22.62 -0.06
CA LYS A 57 16.42 23.04 -0.40
C LYS A 57 16.48 23.87 -1.70
N TYR A 58 15.78 23.41 -2.73
CA TYR A 58 15.75 24.13 -4.02
C TYR A 58 14.95 25.43 -3.95
N SER A 59 13.95 25.52 -3.06
CA SER A 59 13.12 26.72 -2.92
C SER A 59 13.60 27.68 -1.79
N SER A 60 14.73 27.39 -1.16
CA SER A 60 15.27 28.24 -0.08
C SER A 60 15.71 29.62 -0.57
N ALA A 61 16.30 29.69 -1.76
CA ALA A 61 16.70 30.94 -2.38
C ALA A 61 15.49 31.80 -2.76
N GLU A 62 14.48 31.22 -3.39
CA GLU A 62 13.27 31.91 -3.81
C GLU A 62 12.49 32.46 -2.62
N LEU A 63 12.41 31.71 -1.51
CA LEU A 63 11.84 32.21 -0.25
C LEU A 63 12.65 33.35 0.37
N SER A 64 13.98 33.27 0.25
CA SER A 64 14.87 34.31 0.80
C SER A 64 14.81 35.62 0.00
N PHE A 65 14.60 35.52 -1.33
CA PHE A 65 14.52 36.66 -2.24
C PHE A 65 13.08 37.08 -2.56
N ASP A 66 12.08 36.48 -1.93
CA ASP A 66 10.64 36.73 -2.14
C ASP A 66 10.20 36.55 -3.61
N ASP A 67 10.83 35.61 -4.34
CA ASP A 67 10.49 35.28 -5.73
C ASP A 67 9.46 34.15 -5.83
N ALA A 68 8.19 34.50 -5.68
CA ALA A 68 7.09 33.55 -5.83
C ALA A 68 6.93 33.00 -7.26
N GLY A 69 7.48 33.70 -8.27
CA GLY A 69 7.44 33.26 -9.67
C GLY A 69 8.36 32.06 -9.90
N ALA A 70 9.62 32.17 -9.50
CA ALA A 70 10.60 31.10 -9.56
C ALA A 70 10.16 29.91 -8.70
N ALA A 71 9.64 30.15 -7.50
CA ALA A 71 9.12 29.10 -6.62
C ALA A 71 7.99 28.29 -7.27
N ARG A 72 7.04 28.93 -7.96
CA ARG A 72 5.99 28.22 -8.72
C ARG A 72 6.57 27.37 -9.85
N GLN A 73 7.60 27.87 -10.53
CA GLN A 73 8.24 27.12 -11.61
C GLN A 73 8.95 25.88 -11.09
N ASN A 74 9.60 25.97 -9.94
CA ASN A 74 10.22 24.82 -9.26
C ASN A 74 9.17 23.81 -8.81
N LEU A 75 8.05 24.25 -8.25
CA LEU A 75 6.95 23.36 -7.90
C LEU A 75 6.34 22.66 -9.14
N LYS A 76 6.25 23.36 -10.28
CA LYS A 76 5.78 22.75 -11.55
C LYS A 76 6.71 21.65 -12.05
N ALA A 77 7.99 21.69 -11.76
CA ALA A 77 8.93 20.62 -12.12
C ALA A 77 8.60 19.30 -11.38
N LEU A 78 7.91 19.37 -10.24
CA LEU A 78 7.43 18.19 -9.52
C LEU A 78 6.25 17.48 -10.19
N ALA A 79 5.63 18.10 -11.23
CA ALA A 79 4.54 17.48 -12.02
C ALA A 79 4.96 16.16 -12.69
N VAL A 80 6.26 15.90 -12.81
CA VAL A 80 6.79 14.60 -13.29
C VAL A 80 6.41 13.45 -12.34
N ASN A 81 6.21 13.76 -11.06
CA ASN A 81 5.72 12.77 -10.09
C ASN A 81 4.20 12.63 -10.21
N GLN A 82 3.74 11.59 -10.89
CA GLN A 82 2.31 11.32 -11.13
C GLN A 82 1.51 11.12 -9.84
N ASN A 83 2.17 10.77 -8.74
CA ASN A 83 1.51 10.59 -7.45
C ASN A 83 1.31 11.91 -6.69
N LEU A 84 1.95 13.01 -7.14
CA LEU A 84 1.80 14.32 -6.50
C LEU A 84 0.48 14.96 -6.94
N ALA A 85 -0.44 15.08 -5.99
CA ALA A 85 -1.75 15.71 -6.21
C ALA A 85 -1.67 17.24 -6.09
N ALA A 86 -0.98 17.74 -5.07
CA ALA A 86 -0.77 19.17 -4.85
C ALA A 86 0.50 19.43 -4.04
N ALA A 87 1.07 20.62 -4.19
CA ALA A 87 2.16 21.12 -3.38
C ALA A 87 1.94 22.61 -3.03
N CYS A 88 2.37 23.01 -1.85
CA CYS A 88 2.34 24.40 -1.42
C CYS A 88 3.62 24.74 -0.65
N LEU A 89 4.19 25.91 -0.93
CA LEU A 89 5.23 26.51 -0.11
C LEU A 89 4.58 27.58 0.77
N TYR A 90 4.83 27.51 2.04
CA TYR A 90 4.44 28.54 3.01
C TYR A 90 5.66 29.37 3.39
N ASP A 91 5.46 30.67 3.56
CA ASP A 91 6.47 31.59 4.07
C ASP A 91 6.72 31.41 5.58
N ARG A 92 7.57 32.26 6.17
CA ARG A 92 7.86 32.28 7.62
C ARG A 92 6.64 32.60 8.48
N LYS A 93 5.62 33.29 7.92
CA LYS A 93 4.38 33.66 8.62
C LYS A 93 3.33 32.54 8.53
N GLY A 94 3.57 31.54 7.68
CA GLY A 94 2.62 30.46 7.40
C GLY A 94 1.59 30.83 6.34
N GLU A 95 1.86 31.88 5.54
CA GLU A 95 1.02 32.25 4.41
C GLU A 95 1.43 31.49 3.14
N PRO A 96 0.49 31.10 2.27
CA PRO A 96 0.79 30.42 1.02
C PRO A 96 1.61 31.32 0.07
N PHE A 97 2.86 30.94 -0.19
CA PHE A 97 3.80 31.66 -1.04
C PHE A 97 3.75 31.22 -2.51
N ALA A 98 3.77 29.92 -2.75
CA ALA A 98 3.67 29.33 -4.07
C ALA A 98 2.87 28.02 -4.03
N GLN A 99 2.12 27.73 -5.10
CA GLN A 99 1.23 26.58 -5.15
C GLN A 99 1.39 25.86 -6.48
N PHE A 100 1.25 24.55 -6.42
CA PHE A 100 1.13 23.65 -7.57
C PHE A 100 -0.07 22.73 -7.38
N GLU A 101 -0.82 22.55 -8.44
CA GLU A 101 -1.97 21.66 -8.52
C GLU A 101 -1.81 20.74 -9.72
N SER A 102 -2.00 19.43 -9.50
CA SER A 102 -2.00 18.45 -10.59
C SER A 102 -3.25 18.62 -11.45
N PRO A 103 -3.13 18.54 -12.80
CA PRO A 103 -4.29 18.55 -13.70
C PRO A 103 -5.30 17.43 -13.46
N GLN A 104 -4.93 16.41 -12.70
CA GLN A 104 -5.76 15.25 -12.38
C GLN A 104 -6.65 15.46 -11.14
N LEU A 105 -6.51 16.59 -10.43
CA LEU A 105 -7.38 16.91 -9.30
C LEU A 105 -8.80 17.22 -9.78
N THR A 106 -9.78 16.61 -9.13
CA THR A 106 -11.21 16.78 -9.45
C THR A 106 -11.78 18.09 -8.88
N HIS A 107 -11.13 18.66 -7.85
CA HIS A 107 -11.54 19.87 -7.17
C HIS A 107 -10.35 20.84 -7.02
N PRO A 108 -10.58 22.17 -7.07
CA PRO A 108 -9.53 23.15 -6.87
C PRO A 108 -8.81 22.91 -5.54
N PHE A 109 -7.48 22.98 -5.56
CA PHE A 109 -6.68 22.83 -4.35
C PHE A 109 -6.81 24.06 -3.46
N GLN A 110 -7.23 23.84 -2.23
CA GLN A 110 -7.16 24.86 -1.18
C GLN A 110 -6.03 24.46 -0.21
N PRO A 111 -5.02 25.32 -0.03
CA PRO A 111 -3.95 25.03 0.91
C PRO A 111 -4.51 24.85 2.32
N PRO A 112 -4.18 23.75 3.02
CA PRO A 112 -4.60 23.56 4.39
C PRO A 112 -3.91 24.57 5.33
N PRO A 113 -4.42 24.78 6.55
CA PRO A 113 -3.76 25.61 7.53
C PRO A 113 -2.34 25.17 7.77
N HIS A 114 -1.40 26.12 7.82
CA HIS A 114 0.01 25.84 8.03
C HIS A 114 0.27 25.02 9.30
N GLN A 115 1.12 23.99 9.18
CA GLN A 115 1.62 23.17 10.29
C GLN A 115 3.15 23.14 10.21
N ARG A 116 3.82 23.16 11.36
CA ARG A 116 5.30 23.19 11.39
C ARG A 116 5.93 21.93 10.81
N GLN A 117 5.54 20.78 11.34
CA GLN A 117 5.96 19.46 10.87
C GLN A 117 4.90 18.46 11.24
N SER A 118 4.32 17.82 10.25
CA SER A 118 3.31 16.78 10.47
C SER A 118 3.17 15.91 9.24
N HIS A 119 2.59 14.74 9.43
CA HIS A 119 2.13 13.91 8.33
C HIS A 119 0.78 13.31 8.70
N HIS A 120 -0.09 13.20 7.71
CA HIS A 120 -1.42 12.63 7.89
C HIS A 120 -1.73 11.66 6.76
N PHE A 121 -2.06 10.41 7.13
CA PHE A 121 -2.57 9.42 6.20
C PHE A 121 -4.09 9.49 6.17
N GLY A 122 -4.63 10.04 5.09
CA GLY A 122 -6.05 9.95 4.77
C GLY A 122 -6.40 8.61 4.09
N PRO A 123 -7.68 8.39 3.75
CA PRO A 123 -8.12 7.18 3.07
C PRO A 123 -7.48 6.96 1.69
N SER A 124 -7.20 8.04 0.97
CA SER A 124 -6.67 8.02 -0.40
C SER A 124 -5.52 9.01 -0.63
N GLU A 125 -5.06 9.70 0.41
CA GLU A 125 -4.08 10.77 0.33
C GLU A 125 -3.08 10.68 1.48
N LEU A 126 -1.84 11.06 1.21
CA LEU A 126 -0.81 11.32 2.21
C LEU A 126 -0.47 12.79 2.18
N GLU A 127 -0.64 13.48 3.28
CA GLU A 127 -0.24 14.87 3.48
C GLU A 127 1.01 14.94 4.33
N VAL A 128 1.96 15.76 3.90
CA VAL A 128 3.23 15.95 4.60
C VAL A 128 3.55 17.43 4.70
N PHE A 129 3.89 17.89 5.89
CA PHE A 129 4.45 19.22 6.15
C PHE A 129 5.90 19.08 6.60
N GLN A 130 6.82 19.72 5.90
CA GLN A 130 8.25 19.68 6.19
C GLN A 130 8.81 21.10 6.29
N PRO A 131 9.43 21.49 7.43
CA PRO A 131 10.03 22.80 7.57
C PRO A 131 11.26 22.96 6.66
N ILE A 132 11.42 24.14 6.09
CA ILE A 132 12.57 24.55 5.30
C ILE A 132 13.51 25.30 6.24
N ILE A 133 14.63 24.66 6.58
CA ILE A 133 15.66 25.25 7.44
C ILE A 133 16.91 25.50 6.59
N HIS A 134 17.39 26.73 6.59
CA HIS A 134 18.62 27.14 5.93
C HIS A 134 19.51 27.88 6.93
N GLU A 135 20.76 27.45 7.09
CA GLU A 135 21.71 28.01 8.06
C GLU A 135 21.16 28.11 9.50
N GLY A 136 20.26 27.20 9.89
CA GLY A 136 19.65 27.19 11.22
C GLY A 136 18.42 28.09 11.37
N GLU A 137 18.05 28.85 10.35
CA GLU A 137 16.83 29.67 10.32
C GLU A 137 15.68 28.98 9.60
N LEU A 138 14.46 29.11 10.14
CA LEU A 138 13.24 28.65 9.48
C LEU A 138 12.85 29.66 8.40
N LEU A 139 12.93 29.24 7.12
CA LEU A 139 12.52 30.07 5.98
C LEU A 139 11.05 29.90 5.63
N GLY A 140 10.49 28.73 5.87
CA GLY A 140 9.11 28.41 5.49
C GLY A 140 8.80 26.93 5.71
N THR A 141 7.74 26.44 5.05
CA THR A 141 7.32 25.05 5.13
C THR A 141 6.87 24.55 3.76
N VAL A 142 7.29 23.35 3.40
CA VAL A 142 6.77 22.62 2.24
C VAL A 142 5.57 21.79 2.68
N PHE A 143 4.49 21.89 1.95
CA PHE A 143 3.37 20.97 2.00
C PHE A 143 3.32 20.14 0.71
N LEU A 144 3.17 18.84 0.85
CA LEU A 144 2.94 17.90 -0.25
C LEU A 144 1.70 17.07 0.03
N ARG A 145 0.84 16.93 -0.98
CA ARG A 145 -0.28 16.00 -0.98
C ARG A 145 -0.06 14.96 -2.07
N LEU A 146 0.05 13.70 -1.67
CA LEU A 146 0.27 12.58 -2.58
C LEU A 146 -1.01 11.74 -2.67
N ASN A 147 -1.35 11.32 -3.89
CA ASN A 147 -2.50 10.46 -4.15
C ASN A 147 -2.12 8.98 -3.96
N LEU A 148 -2.87 8.27 -3.11
CA LEU A 148 -2.68 6.86 -2.82
C LEU A 148 -3.55 5.93 -3.70
N LYS A 149 -4.41 6.47 -4.57
CA LYS A 149 -5.35 5.68 -5.38
C LYS A 149 -4.65 4.68 -6.30
N GLU A 150 -3.60 5.10 -7.00
CA GLU A 150 -2.84 4.18 -7.88
C GLU A 150 -2.24 3.01 -7.10
N MET A 151 -1.84 3.24 -5.86
CA MET A 151 -1.33 2.17 -5.00
C MET A 151 -2.44 1.18 -4.63
N HIS A 152 -3.65 1.67 -4.33
CA HIS A 152 -4.80 0.82 -4.03
C HIS A 152 -5.19 -0.06 -5.23
N ASP A 153 -5.21 0.50 -6.44
CA ASP A 153 -5.59 -0.23 -7.65
C ASP A 153 -4.56 -1.31 -8.03
N ARG A 154 -3.28 -1.04 -7.80
CA ARG A 154 -2.22 -2.05 -7.99
C ARG A 154 -2.30 -3.15 -6.94
N LEU A 155 -2.49 -2.81 -5.67
CA LEU A 155 -2.65 -3.79 -4.57
C LEU A 155 -3.87 -4.68 -4.79
N TRP A 156 -4.99 -4.12 -5.22
CA TRP A 156 -6.19 -4.88 -5.50
C TRP A 156 -5.97 -5.92 -6.61
N ARG A 157 -5.27 -5.56 -7.69
CA ARG A 157 -4.91 -6.49 -8.76
C ARG A 157 -3.99 -7.61 -8.28
N TYR A 158 -2.95 -7.30 -7.51
CA TYR A 158 -2.05 -8.33 -6.96
C TYR A 158 -2.74 -9.24 -5.94
N SER A 159 -3.60 -8.69 -5.10
CA SER A 159 -4.42 -9.46 -4.16
C SER A 159 -5.35 -10.42 -4.89
N LEU A 160 -5.96 -9.99 -5.99
CA LEU A 160 -6.85 -10.81 -6.81
C LEU A 160 -6.09 -11.97 -7.48
N ILE A 161 -4.90 -11.69 -8.03
CA ILE A 161 -4.02 -12.72 -8.62
C ILE A 161 -3.57 -13.72 -7.54
N ALA A 162 -3.12 -13.25 -6.38
CA ALA A 162 -2.69 -14.12 -5.28
C ALA A 162 -3.83 -15.02 -4.78
N THR A 163 -5.04 -14.46 -4.65
CA THR A 163 -6.24 -15.21 -4.28
C THR A 163 -6.59 -16.28 -5.32
N LEU A 164 -6.51 -15.93 -6.61
CA LEU A 164 -6.76 -16.86 -7.71
C LEU A 164 -5.77 -18.03 -7.68
N VAL A 165 -4.48 -17.75 -7.51
CA VAL A 165 -3.42 -18.76 -7.40
C VAL A 165 -3.66 -19.68 -6.22
N LEU A 166 -4.05 -19.15 -5.06
CA LEU A 166 -4.40 -19.94 -3.87
C LEU A 166 -5.59 -20.86 -4.13
N PHE A 167 -6.64 -20.39 -4.81
CA PHE A 167 -7.80 -21.19 -5.18
C PHE A 167 -7.42 -22.32 -6.16
N ILE A 168 -6.61 -22.03 -7.16
CA ILE A 168 -6.14 -23.03 -8.14
C ILE A 168 -5.27 -24.09 -7.44
N ALA A 169 -4.30 -23.66 -6.62
CA ALA A 169 -3.41 -24.58 -5.90
C ALA A 169 -4.19 -25.44 -4.91
N GLY A 170 -5.14 -24.86 -4.17
CA GLY A 170 -6.03 -25.59 -3.28
C GLY A 170 -6.93 -26.59 -4.02
N GLY A 171 -7.53 -26.17 -5.12
CA GLY A 171 -8.35 -27.05 -5.97
C GLY A 171 -7.55 -28.22 -6.57
N LEU A 172 -6.33 -27.95 -7.05
CA LEU A 172 -5.43 -28.97 -7.58
C LEU A 172 -4.99 -29.97 -6.50
N SER A 173 -4.68 -29.47 -5.29
CA SER A 173 -4.35 -30.31 -4.14
C SER A 173 -5.49 -31.23 -3.76
N LEU A 174 -6.73 -30.71 -3.72
CA LEU A 174 -7.93 -31.52 -3.46
C LEU A 174 -8.18 -32.58 -4.56
N PHE A 175 -8.01 -32.19 -5.82
CA PHE A 175 -8.17 -33.09 -6.95
C PHE A 175 -7.15 -34.24 -6.92
N LEU A 176 -5.86 -33.90 -6.66
CA LEU A 176 -4.80 -34.90 -6.51
C LEU A 176 -5.06 -35.83 -5.33
N ALA A 177 -5.44 -35.28 -4.17
CA ALA A 177 -5.78 -36.09 -2.99
C ALA A 177 -6.94 -37.05 -3.27
N ALA A 178 -7.99 -36.59 -3.95
CA ALA A 178 -9.12 -37.43 -4.33
C ALA A 178 -8.74 -38.53 -5.34
N LYS A 179 -7.86 -38.22 -6.30
CA LYS A 179 -7.37 -39.18 -7.30
C LYS A 179 -6.46 -40.24 -6.70
N LEU A 180 -5.53 -39.86 -5.82
CA LEU A 180 -4.66 -40.80 -5.09
C LEU A 180 -5.50 -41.75 -4.21
N GLN A 181 -6.54 -41.24 -3.57
CA GLN A 181 -7.44 -42.09 -2.76
C GLN A 181 -8.13 -43.18 -3.59
N ARG A 182 -8.52 -42.91 -4.85
CA ARG A 182 -9.12 -43.92 -5.73
C ARG A 182 -8.12 -44.98 -6.15
N VAL A 183 -6.88 -44.60 -6.49
CA VAL A 183 -5.84 -45.51 -6.98
C VAL A 183 -5.36 -46.48 -5.88
N ILE A 184 -5.34 -46.04 -4.60
CA ILE A 184 -4.86 -46.87 -3.48
C ILE A 184 -5.96 -47.77 -2.91
N THR A 185 -7.25 -47.51 -3.16
CA THR A 185 -8.34 -48.22 -2.50
C THR A 185 -8.90 -49.37 -3.36
N GLU A 186 -8.72 -49.34 -4.68
CA GLU A 186 -9.23 -50.44 -5.58
C GLU A 186 -8.46 -51.76 -5.50
N PRO A 187 -7.15 -51.88 -5.26
CA PRO A 187 -6.50 -53.19 -5.28
C PRO A 187 -6.66 -54.03 -3.99
N ILE A 188 -7.26 -53.48 -2.91
CA ILE A 188 -7.33 -54.22 -1.62
C ILE A 188 -8.64 -55.01 -1.48
N THR A 189 -9.65 -54.71 -2.28
CA THR A 189 -10.95 -55.44 -2.23
C THR A 189 -11.03 -56.62 -3.19
N SER A 190 -10.10 -56.75 -4.15
CA SER A 190 -10.05 -57.87 -5.08
C SER A 190 -9.14 -59.06 -4.67
N GLY A 191 -8.45 -58.93 -3.51
CA GLY A 191 -7.51 -59.93 -3.02
C GLY A 191 -8.00 -60.81 -1.86
N LEU A 192 -9.26 -60.69 -1.42
CA LEU A 192 -9.82 -61.48 -0.32
C LEU A 192 -11.04 -62.32 -0.71
N GLY A 193 -11.05 -62.82 -1.94
CA GLY A 193 -12.12 -63.70 -2.43
C GLY A 193 -11.55 -64.84 -3.26
N ASP A 194 -10.71 -65.72 -2.66
CA ASP A 194 -10.44 -67.11 -3.03
C ASP A 194 -10.12 -67.92 -1.80
#